data_e28137caa62fc69b607086deccafb661
#
_entry.id   e28137caa62fc69b607086deccafb661
#
_cell.length_a   1.000
_cell.length_b   1.000
_cell.length_c   1.000
_cell.angle_alpha   90.00
_cell.angle_beta   90.00
_cell.angle_gamma   90.00
#
_symmetry.space_group_name_H-M   'P 1'
#
loop_
_entity.id
_entity.type
_entity.pdbx_description
1 polymer ?
#
loop_
_entity_poly.entity_id
_entity_poly.type
_entity_poly.pdbx_seq_one_letter_code
_entity_poly.pdbx_strand_id
1 'polypeptide(L)' 'MNNTRRKILDELVERLEEVKARLEEVRQDEEESYDNLPEAFQEGSRGERMQEAISRMEDAFGAIGGATEARE' A
#
# COMPACT_ATOMS: atom_id res chain seq x y z
N MET A 1 -14.11 25.19 3.97
CA MET A 1 -13.31 24.71 5.13
C MET A 1 -12.47 25.87 5.66
N ASN A 2 -12.33 26.01 6.98
CA ASN A 2 -11.50 27.08 7.53
C ASN A 2 -10.00 26.77 7.41
N ASN A 3 -9.16 27.78 7.60
CA ASN A 3 -7.71 27.62 7.41
C ASN A 3 -7.07 26.61 8.38
N THR A 4 -7.59 26.52 9.61
CA THR A 4 -7.07 25.58 10.60
C THR A 4 -7.32 24.12 10.19
N ARG A 5 -8.53 23.84 9.76
CA ARG A 5 -8.89 22.49 9.29
C ARG A 5 -8.14 22.10 8.02
N ARG A 6 -7.96 23.06 7.13
CA ARG A 6 -7.21 22.83 5.88
C ARG A 6 -5.76 22.47 6.18
N LYS A 7 -5.16 23.15 7.15
CA LYS A 7 -3.79 22.90 7.57
C LYS A 7 -3.63 21.52 8.17
N ILE A 8 -4.58 21.11 9.02
CA ILE A 8 -4.60 19.77 9.60
C ILE A 8 -4.76 18.72 8.50
N LEU A 9 -5.66 18.95 7.56
CA LEU A 9 -5.88 18.03 6.44
C LEU A 9 -4.62 17.88 5.60
N ASP A 10 -3.93 18.96 5.30
CA ASP A 10 -2.69 18.92 4.53
C ASP A 10 -1.60 18.11 5.25
N GLU A 11 -1.48 18.26 6.57
CA GLU A 11 -0.54 17.47 7.36
C GLU A 11 -0.87 15.98 7.32
N LEU A 12 -2.16 15.65 7.41
CA LEU A 12 -2.62 14.26 7.36
C LEU A 12 -2.36 13.65 5.98
N VAL A 13 -2.59 14.42 4.93
CA VAL A 13 -2.32 13.96 3.55
C VAL A 13 -0.83 13.69 3.37
N GLU A 14 0.05 14.54 3.88
CA GLU A 14 1.49 14.31 3.81
C GLU A 14 1.89 13.01 4.50
N ARG A 15 1.31 12.73 5.66
CA ARG A 15 1.56 11.48 6.39
C ARG A 15 1.05 10.27 5.61
N LEU A 16 -0.11 10.40 4.98
CA LEU A 16 -0.67 9.34 4.15
C LEU A 16 0.21 9.06 2.93
N GLU A 17 0.79 10.09 2.33
CA GLU A 17 1.70 9.92 1.21
C GLU A 17 2.98 9.20 1.62
N GLU A 18 3.51 9.45 2.82
CA GLU A 18 4.64 8.72 3.36
C GLU A 18 4.31 7.25 3.60
N VAL A 19 3.13 6.97 4.18
CA VAL A 19 2.66 5.60 4.39
C VAL A 19 2.49 4.90 3.05
N LYS A 20 1.94 5.59 2.08
CA LYS A 20 1.74 5.06 0.73
C LYS A 20 3.07 4.64 0.08
N ALA A 21 4.09 5.48 0.20
CA ALA A 21 5.42 5.18 -0.33
C ALA A 21 6.04 3.96 0.35
N ARG A 22 5.92 3.85 1.67
CA ARG A 22 6.43 2.70 2.42
C ARG A 22 5.68 1.42 2.08
N LEU A 23 4.38 1.52 1.92
CA LEU A 23 3.55 0.39 1.53
C LEU A 23 3.97 -0.15 0.16
N GLU A 24 4.30 0.75 -0.78
CA GLU A 24 4.79 0.37 -2.10
C GLU A 24 6.12 -0.38 -2.01
N GLU A 25 7.03 0.07 -1.14
CA GLU A 25 8.30 -0.62 -0.92
C GLU A 25 8.09 -2.04 -0.38
N VAL A 26 7.20 -2.19 0.60
CA VAL A 26 6.88 -3.50 1.19
C VAL A 26 6.23 -4.40 0.14
N ARG A 27 5.32 -3.85 -0.66
CA ARG A 27 4.68 -4.60 -1.74
C ARG A 27 5.70 -5.12 -2.76
N GLN A 28 6.63 -4.27 -3.16
CA GLN A 28 7.69 -4.66 -4.10
C GLN A 28 8.59 -5.75 -3.51
N ASP A 29 8.96 -5.64 -2.24
CA ASP A 29 9.77 -6.64 -1.56
C ASP A 29 9.05 -7.98 -1.50
N GLU A 30 7.76 -7.97 -1.20
CA GLU A 30 6.95 -9.19 -1.13
C GLU A 30 6.82 -9.83 -2.52
N GLU A 31 6.62 -9.01 -3.55
CA GLU A 31 6.50 -9.47 -4.92
C GLU A 31 7.81 -10.11 -5.40
N GLU A 32 8.96 -9.50 -5.09
CA GLU A 32 10.26 -10.07 -5.39
C GLU A 32 10.47 -11.40 -4.65
N SER A 33 10.06 -11.47 -3.39
CA SER A 33 10.15 -12.69 -2.61
C SER A 33 9.30 -13.81 -3.23
N TYR A 34 8.11 -13.47 -3.71
CA TYR A 34 7.23 -14.41 -4.41
C TYR A 34 7.88 -14.91 -5.70
N ASP A 35 8.42 -13.99 -6.50
CA ASP A 35 9.05 -14.33 -7.79
C ASP A 35 10.28 -15.22 -7.61
N ASN A 36 10.97 -15.11 -6.48
CA ASN A 36 12.14 -15.91 -6.15
C ASN A 36 11.80 -17.28 -5.56
N LEU A 37 10.52 -17.55 -5.25
CA LEU A 37 10.12 -18.86 -4.78
C LEU A 37 10.21 -19.89 -5.91
N PRO A 38 10.66 -21.14 -5.62
CA PRO A 38 10.52 -22.23 -6.57
C PRO A 38 9.06 -22.40 -6.98
N GLU A 39 8.83 -22.78 -8.23
CA GLU A 39 7.48 -22.91 -8.80
C GLU A 39 6.54 -23.74 -7.93
N ALA A 40 7.03 -24.84 -7.36
CA ALA A 40 6.23 -25.69 -6.48
C ALA A 40 5.70 -24.94 -5.25
N PHE A 41 6.48 -23.99 -4.73
CA PHE A 41 6.07 -23.18 -3.57
C PHE A 41 5.13 -22.05 -3.97
N GLN A 42 5.26 -21.53 -5.19
CA GLN A 42 4.35 -20.49 -5.69
C GLN A 42 2.93 -21.04 -5.80
N GLU A 43 2.76 -22.28 -6.17
CA GLU A 43 1.46 -22.94 -6.31
C GLU A 43 0.92 -23.46 -4.97
N GLY A 44 1.74 -23.50 -3.93
CA GLY A 44 1.34 -23.97 -2.61
C GLY A 44 0.72 -22.89 -1.74
N SER A 45 0.37 -23.26 -0.52
CA SER A 45 -0.27 -22.33 0.43
C SER A 45 0.57 -21.11 0.75
N ARG A 46 1.90 -21.26 0.77
CA ARG A 46 2.79 -20.12 1.01
C ARG A 46 2.70 -19.09 -0.10
N GLY A 47 2.72 -19.54 -1.36
CA GLY A 47 2.54 -18.66 -2.50
C GLY A 47 1.18 -17.99 -2.51
N GLU A 48 0.13 -18.71 -2.16
CA GLU A 48 -1.21 -18.16 -2.07
C GLU A 48 -1.29 -17.04 -1.01
N ARG A 49 -0.66 -17.24 0.15
CA ARG A 49 -0.63 -16.23 1.21
C ARG A 49 0.13 -14.98 0.77
N MET A 50 1.22 -15.16 0.06
CA MET A 50 2.01 -14.04 -0.45
C MET A 50 1.22 -13.25 -1.50
N GLN A 51 0.54 -13.92 -2.40
CA GLN A 51 -0.31 -13.27 -3.40
C GLN A 51 -1.46 -12.52 -2.75
N GLU A 52 -2.07 -13.11 -1.73
CA GLU A 52 -3.14 -12.46 -0.98
C GLU A 52 -2.62 -11.20 -0.27
N ALA A 53 -1.43 -11.27 0.34
CA ALA A 53 -0.81 -10.12 0.98
C ALA A 53 -0.54 -9.00 -0.03
N ILE A 54 0.01 -9.34 -1.20
CA ILE A 54 0.28 -8.38 -2.27
C ILE A 54 -1.02 -7.70 -2.72
N SER A 55 -2.06 -8.49 -2.94
CA SER A 55 -3.37 -7.97 -3.36
C SER A 55 -3.96 -7.00 -2.31
N ARG A 56 -3.86 -7.34 -1.03
CA ARG A 56 -4.34 -6.47 0.05
C ARG A 56 -3.53 -5.18 0.14
N MET A 57 -2.22 -5.24 -0.10
CA MET A 57 -1.39 -4.06 -0.13
C MET A 57 -1.75 -3.15 -1.30
N GLU A 58 -2.06 -3.72 -2.46
CA GLU A 58 -2.52 -2.95 -3.62
C GLU A 58 -3.85 -2.26 -3.34
N ASP A 59 -4.78 -2.97 -2.68
CA ASP A 59 -6.07 -2.39 -2.28
C ASP A 59 -5.88 -1.24 -1.30
N ALA A 60 -5.00 -1.42 -0.31
CA ALA A 60 -4.68 -0.39 0.67
C ALA A 60 -4.03 0.82 -0.01
N PHE A 61 -3.12 0.59 -0.93
CA PHE A 61 -2.46 1.64 -1.70
C PHE A 61 -3.49 2.48 -2.48
N GLY A 62 -4.44 1.81 -3.14
CA GLY A 62 -5.52 2.48 -3.84
C GLY A 62 -6.44 3.28 -2.91
N ALA A 63 -6.75 2.72 -1.74
CA ALA A 63 -7.59 3.39 -0.74
C ALA A 63 -6.90 4.65 -0.19
N ILE A 64 -5.59 4.58 0.07
CA ILE A 64 -4.81 5.75 0.51
C ILE A 64 -4.79 6.81 -0.57
N GLY A 65 -4.61 6.39 -1.84
CA GLY A 65 -4.67 7.31 -2.98
C GLY A 65 -5.99 8.06 -3.04
N GLY A 66 -7.11 7.36 -2.84
CA GLY A 66 -8.42 7.98 -2.77
C GLY A 66 -8.56 8.96 -1.60
N ALA A 67 -8.00 8.62 -0.44
CA ALA A 67 -8.02 9.49 0.73
C ALA A 67 -7.22 10.77 0.50
N THR A 68 -6.07 10.69 -0.19
CA THR A 68 -5.25 11.88 -0.48
C THR A 68 -5.92 12.82 -1.47
N GLU A 69 -6.82 12.32 -2.31
CA GLU A 69 -7.60 13.13 -3.24
C GLU A 69 -8.70 13.95 -2.55
N ALA A 70 -9.00 13.67 -1.28
CA ALA A 70 -9.97 14.44 -0.51
C ALA A 70 -9.47 15.86 -0.17
N ARG A 71 -8.22 16.16 -0.46
CA ARG A 71 -7.64 17.49 -0.30
C ARG A 71 -8.35 18.48 -1.22
N GLU A 72 -8.72 19.60 -0.66
CA GLU A 72 -9.28 20.72 -1.42
C GLU A 72 -8.22 21.71 -1.86
#